data_9f5216936793d4934a2be29a498969a9
#
_entry.id   9f5216936793d4934a2be29a498969a9
#
_cell.length_a   1.000
_cell.length_b   1.000
_cell.length_c   1.000
_cell.angle_alpha   90.00
_cell.angle_beta   90.00
_cell.angle_gamma   90.00
#
_symmetry.space_group_name_H-M   'P 1'
#
loop_
_entity.id
_entity.type
_entity.pdbx_description
1 polymer ?
#
loop_
_entity_poly.entity_id
_entity_poly.type
_entity_poly.pdbx_seq_one_letter_code
_entity_poly.pdbx_strand_id
1 'polypeptide(L)'
;MVETISIFEVGPRDGLQNIKNEIPINKKIELINILSTTGIGKIECGSFVSAKWVPQMRGTSEIFEGIIRVDGVKYTALTPNLKGFENALHAKVDEVAVFAAASETFSQKNVNCSIDESLARFRDIFEKARQKKIPVRGYVSCVVECPYEGYVAPKRVLEVTSKLLDMGCYE
;
A
#
# COMPACT_ATOMS: atom_id res chain seq x y z
N MET A 1 30.59 0.13 9.85
CA MET A 1 29.29 -0.59 9.95
C MET A 1 28.81 -0.82 8.52
N VAL A 2 28.42 -2.03 8.16
CA VAL A 2 27.83 -2.30 6.86
C VAL A 2 26.38 -1.78 6.92
N GLU A 3 26.04 -0.82 6.06
CA GLU A 3 24.64 -0.37 5.93
C GLU A 3 23.80 -1.52 5.34
N THR A 4 22.76 -1.89 6.03
CA THR A 4 21.84 -2.94 5.55
C THR A 4 20.67 -2.28 4.83
N ILE A 5 20.43 -2.68 3.58
CA ILE A 5 19.28 -2.24 2.79
C ILE A 5 18.18 -3.29 2.91
N SER A 6 16.94 -2.85 3.18
CA SER A 6 15.75 -3.69 3.15
C SER A 6 15.03 -3.53 1.82
N ILE A 7 14.72 -4.66 1.16
CA ILE A 7 13.91 -4.68 -0.06
C ILE A 7 12.45 -4.94 0.33
N PHE A 8 11.56 -4.10 -0.18
CA PHE A 8 10.13 -4.26 -0.07
C PHE A 8 9.56 -4.61 -1.45
N GLU A 9 9.06 -5.83 -1.60
CA GLU A 9 8.53 -6.31 -2.88
C GLU A 9 7.08 -5.89 -3.08
N VAL A 10 6.82 -5.09 -4.10
CA VAL A 10 5.47 -4.57 -4.43
C VAL A 10 4.91 -5.13 -5.75
N GLY A 11 5.64 -6.01 -6.40
CA GLY A 11 5.25 -6.62 -7.68
C GLY A 11 3.87 -7.25 -7.66
N PRO A 12 3.51 -8.06 -6.64
CA PRO A 12 2.18 -8.68 -6.57
C PRO A 12 1.02 -7.68 -6.41
N ARG A 13 1.27 -6.48 -5.91
CA ARG A 13 0.29 -5.40 -5.85
C ARG A 13 0.49 -4.40 -6.99
N ASP A 14 1.52 -3.58 -6.92
CA ASP A 14 1.75 -2.46 -7.84
C ASP A 14 2.09 -2.94 -9.25
N GLY A 15 2.97 -3.91 -9.36
CA GLY A 15 3.37 -4.49 -10.64
C GLY A 15 2.20 -5.14 -11.38
N LEU A 16 1.33 -5.85 -10.68
CA LEU A 16 0.18 -6.50 -11.32
C LEU A 16 -1.00 -5.55 -11.52
N GLN A 17 -1.11 -4.46 -10.77
CA GLN A 17 -2.29 -3.59 -10.74
C GLN A 17 -2.75 -3.11 -12.12
N ASN A 18 -1.81 -2.83 -13.02
CA ASN A 18 -2.07 -2.27 -14.35
C ASN A 18 -2.07 -3.32 -15.48
N ILE A 19 -1.94 -4.60 -15.14
CA ILE A 19 -2.03 -5.68 -16.13
C ILE A 19 -3.48 -5.78 -16.65
N LYS A 20 -3.66 -5.67 -17.97
CA LYS A 20 -5.00 -5.65 -18.59
C LYS A 20 -5.74 -6.98 -18.44
N ASN A 21 -5.03 -8.09 -18.55
CA ASN A 21 -5.64 -9.41 -18.40
C ASN A 21 -5.75 -9.77 -16.93
N GLU A 22 -6.94 -10.17 -16.48
CA GLU A 22 -7.14 -10.60 -15.10
C GLU A 22 -6.30 -11.84 -14.80
N ILE A 23 -5.41 -11.73 -13.79
CA ILE A 23 -4.56 -12.82 -13.36
C ILE A 23 -5.34 -13.64 -12.33
N PRO A 24 -5.48 -14.96 -12.53
CA PRO A 24 -6.17 -15.84 -11.58
C PRO A 24 -5.55 -15.76 -10.17
N ILE A 25 -6.39 -15.86 -9.13
CA ILE A 25 -5.97 -15.76 -7.73
C ILE A 25 -4.91 -16.80 -7.39
N ASN A 26 -5.06 -18.05 -7.87
CA ASN A 26 -4.08 -19.11 -7.65
C ASN A 26 -2.69 -18.75 -8.22
N LYS A 27 -2.61 -18.01 -9.33
CA LYS A 27 -1.33 -17.55 -9.90
C LYS A 27 -0.71 -16.43 -9.09
N LYS A 28 -1.52 -15.56 -8.49
CA LYS A 28 -1.03 -14.54 -7.54
C LYS A 28 -0.48 -15.20 -6.27
N ILE A 29 -1.17 -16.20 -5.74
CA ILE A 29 -0.71 -16.99 -4.59
C ILE A 29 0.60 -17.71 -4.91
N GLU A 30 0.70 -18.35 -6.07
CA GLU A 30 1.93 -19.02 -6.54
C GLU A 30 3.10 -18.05 -6.60
N LEU A 31 2.91 -16.86 -7.20
CA LEU A 31 3.93 -15.81 -7.27
C LEU A 31 4.40 -15.40 -5.87
N ILE A 32 3.47 -15.13 -4.94
CA ILE A 32 3.82 -14.70 -3.58
C ILE A 32 4.56 -15.81 -2.83
N ASN A 33 4.14 -17.06 -2.98
CA ASN A 33 4.82 -18.19 -2.36
C ASN A 33 6.26 -18.36 -2.88
N ILE A 34 6.48 -18.18 -4.19
CA ILE A 34 7.83 -18.20 -4.78
C ILE A 34 8.67 -17.04 -4.21
N LEU A 35 8.15 -15.82 -4.21
CA LEU A 35 8.83 -14.65 -3.66
C LEU A 35 9.21 -14.84 -2.18
N SER A 36 8.34 -15.49 -1.40
CA SER A 36 8.60 -15.76 0.02
C SER A 36 9.84 -16.64 0.28
N THR A 37 10.31 -17.38 -0.72
CA THR A 37 11.50 -18.24 -0.61
C THR A 37 12.79 -17.59 -1.10
N THR A 38 12.74 -16.33 -1.57
CA THR A 38 13.89 -15.65 -2.17
C THR A 38 14.76 -14.88 -1.18
N GLY A 39 14.37 -14.84 0.10
CA GLY A 39 15.06 -14.04 1.12
C GLY A 39 14.53 -12.60 1.25
N ILE A 40 13.46 -12.24 0.51
CA ILE A 40 12.78 -10.95 0.65
C ILE A 40 12.04 -10.91 1.98
N GLY A 41 12.27 -9.86 2.78
CA GLY A 41 11.67 -9.74 4.11
C GLY A 41 10.25 -9.16 4.14
N LYS A 42 9.79 -8.46 3.07
CA LYS A 42 8.46 -7.84 3.00
C LYS A 42 7.87 -7.96 1.61
N ILE A 43 6.60 -8.36 1.52
CA ILE A 43 5.86 -8.52 0.27
C ILE A 43 4.48 -7.85 0.39
N GLU A 44 4.18 -6.91 -0.49
CA GLU A 44 2.83 -6.32 -0.61
C GLU A 44 1.96 -7.20 -1.52
N CYS A 45 1.12 -8.02 -0.90
CA CYS A 45 0.41 -9.11 -1.55
C CYS A 45 -0.84 -8.67 -2.34
N GLY A 46 -1.32 -7.45 -2.10
CA GLY A 46 -2.50 -6.95 -2.76
C GLY A 46 -3.00 -5.63 -2.16
N SER A 47 -4.23 -5.26 -2.51
CA SER A 47 -4.87 -4.04 -2.03
C SER A 47 -6.33 -4.30 -1.67
N PHE A 48 -6.79 -3.75 -0.56
CA PHE A 48 -8.19 -3.74 -0.14
C PHE A 48 -8.97 -2.55 -0.73
N VAL A 49 -8.59 -2.16 -1.96
CA VAL A 49 -9.35 -1.21 -2.78
C VAL A 49 -10.62 -1.89 -3.34
N SER A 50 -11.61 -1.09 -3.68
CA SER A 50 -12.81 -1.62 -4.33
C SER A 50 -12.48 -2.25 -5.69
N ALA A 51 -12.85 -3.51 -5.89
CA ALA A 51 -12.68 -4.24 -7.15
C ALA A 51 -13.43 -3.58 -8.33
N LYS A 52 -14.40 -2.70 -8.05
CA LYS A 52 -15.06 -1.88 -9.07
C LYS A 52 -14.08 -0.91 -9.74
N TRP A 53 -13.14 -0.36 -8.97
CA TRP A 53 -12.15 0.60 -9.46
C TRP A 53 -10.86 -0.06 -9.91
N VAL A 54 -10.44 -1.13 -9.23
CA VAL A 54 -9.22 -1.87 -9.55
C VAL A 54 -9.53 -3.37 -9.60
N PRO A 55 -10.10 -3.86 -10.71
CA PRO A 55 -10.52 -5.26 -10.85
C PRO A 55 -9.41 -6.26 -10.55
N GLN A 56 -8.16 -5.93 -10.93
CA GLN A 56 -6.98 -6.78 -10.72
C GLN A 56 -6.70 -7.06 -9.23
N MET A 57 -7.16 -6.19 -8.31
CA MET A 57 -7.00 -6.38 -6.86
C MET A 57 -8.16 -7.18 -6.22
N ARG A 58 -9.08 -7.72 -7.05
CA ARG A 58 -10.11 -8.65 -6.56
C ARG A 58 -9.46 -9.88 -5.93
N GLY A 59 -10.07 -10.38 -4.87
CA GLY A 59 -9.61 -11.61 -4.22
C GLY A 59 -8.43 -11.42 -3.28
N THR A 60 -8.12 -10.19 -2.84
CA THR A 60 -7.01 -9.96 -1.91
C THR A 60 -7.18 -10.76 -0.60
N SER A 61 -8.40 -10.92 -0.07
CA SER A 61 -8.63 -11.75 1.12
C SER A 61 -8.29 -13.22 0.85
N GLU A 62 -8.75 -13.76 -0.27
CA GLU A 62 -8.49 -15.14 -0.69
C GLU A 62 -6.99 -15.39 -0.95
N ILE A 63 -6.27 -14.37 -1.43
CA ILE A 63 -4.80 -14.44 -1.55
C ILE A 63 -4.18 -14.64 -0.17
N PHE A 64 -4.55 -13.82 0.82
CA PHE A 64 -4.03 -13.94 2.19
C PHE A 64 -4.40 -15.26 2.88
N GLU A 65 -5.53 -15.84 2.54
CA GLU A 65 -5.95 -17.17 3.02
C GLU A 65 -5.16 -18.30 2.36
N GLY A 66 -4.77 -18.13 1.09
CA GLY A 66 -4.13 -19.17 0.30
C GLY A 66 -2.60 -19.19 0.31
N ILE A 67 -1.94 -18.11 0.74
CA ILE A 67 -0.48 -18.05 0.77
C ILE A 67 0.10 -18.91 1.90
N ILE A 68 1.28 -19.49 1.64
CA ILE A 68 2.09 -20.18 2.64
C ILE A 68 2.99 -19.14 3.29
N ARG A 69 2.72 -18.80 4.55
CA ARG A 69 3.53 -17.82 5.29
C ARG A 69 4.85 -18.44 5.72
N VAL A 70 5.94 -17.75 5.41
CA VAL A 70 7.32 -18.14 5.74
C VAL A 70 7.79 -17.27 6.91
N ASP A 71 8.45 -17.87 7.88
CA ASP A 71 9.02 -17.16 9.03
C ASP A 71 10.02 -16.09 8.57
N GLY A 72 9.94 -14.92 9.16
CA GLY A 72 10.78 -13.78 8.81
C GLY A 72 10.25 -12.92 7.64
N VAL A 73 9.22 -13.37 6.90
CA VAL A 73 8.57 -12.59 5.85
C VAL A 73 7.33 -11.89 6.40
N LYS A 74 7.19 -10.58 6.12
CA LYS A 74 6.00 -9.78 6.41
C LYS A 74 5.12 -9.66 5.18
N TYR A 75 3.85 -10.02 5.33
CA TYR A 75 2.84 -9.97 4.27
C TYR A 75 1.95 -8.75 4.48
N THR A 76 1.99 -7.82 3.55
CA THR A 76 1.41 -6.49 3.69
C THR A 76 0.35 -6.22 2.64
N ALA A 77 -0.48 -5.21 2.85
CA ALA A 77 -1.48 -4.80 1.87
C ALA A 77 -1.73 -3.29 1.89
N LEU A 78 -2.07 -2.75 0.73
CA LEU A 78 -2.53 -1.37 0.60
C LEU A 78 -3.98 -1.23 1.09
N THR A 79 -4.26 -0.20 1.91
CA THR A 79 -5.60 0.07 2.44
C THR A 79 -6.00 1.52 2.17
N PRO A 80 -6.99 1.78 1.29
CA PRO A 80 -7.37 3.14 0.90
C PRO A 80 -8.29 3.84 1.90
N ASN A 81 -8.91 3.11 2.82
CA ASN A 81 -9.88 3.62 3.78
C ASN A 81 -10.08 2.65 4.95
N LEU A 82 -10.87 3.07 5.95
CA LEU A 82 -11.14 2.28 7.15
C LEU A 82 -11.74 0.89 6.86
N LYS A 83 -12.67 0.80 5.90
CA LYS A 83 -13.25 -0.50 5.52
C LYS A 83 -12.19 -1.45 4.93
N GLY A 84 -11.30 -0.92 4.08
CA GLY A 84 -10.16 -1.69 3.57
C GLY A 84 -9.22 -2.14 4.68
N PHE A 85 -8.96 -1.29 5.65
CA PHE A 85 -8.18 -1.63 6.84
C PHE A 85 -8.83 -2.75 7.68
N GLU A 86 -10.14 -2.70 7.89
CA GLU A 86 -10.86 -3.76 8.60
C GLU A 86 -10.76 -5.11 7.87
N ASN A 87 -10.92 -5.10 6.57
CA ASN A 87 -10.72 -6.32 5.76
C ASN A 87 -9.28 -6.84 5.85
N ALA A 88 -8.29 -5.94 5.86
CA ALA A 88 -6.89 -6.30 6.05
C ALA A 88 -6.64 -6.97 7.40
N LEU A 89 -7.26 -6.47 8.47
CA LEU A 89 -7.19 -7.11 9.79
C LEU A 89 -7.78 -8.53 9.77
N HIS A 90 -8.94 -8.72 9.15
CA HIS A 90 -9.54 -10.06 9.02
C HIS A 90 -8.65 -11.01 8.22
N ALA A 91 -7.97 -10.50 7.19
CA ALA A 91 -7.01 -11.27 6.41
C ALA A 91 -5.67 -11.51 7.12
N LYS A 92 -5.50 -11.00 8.36
CA LYS A 92 -4.30 -11.16 9.20
C LYS A 92 -3.04 -10.63 8.51
N VAL A 93 -3.12 -9.42 7.95
CA VAL A 93 -1.93 -8.74 7.43
C VAL A 93 -0.95 -8.41 8.55
N ASP A 94 0.35 -8.43 8.26
CA ASP A 94 1.38 -8.03 9.24
C ASP A 94 1.55 -6.51 9.31
N GLU A 95 1.25 -5.81 8.22
CA GLU A 95 1.42 -4.38 8.07
C GLU A 95 0.47 -3.86 6.99
N VAL A 96 0.05 -2.62 7.08
CA VAL A 96 -0.75 -1.96 6.02
C VAL A 96 -0.01 -0.76 5.44
N ALA A 97 -0.34 -0.43 4.19
CA ALA A 97 0.11 0.81 3.56
C ALA A 97 -1.06 1.74 3.28
N VAL A 98 -0.82 3.05 3.42
CA VAL A 98 -1.65 4.13 2.92
C VAL A 98 -0.89 4.90 1.85
N PHE A 99 -1.57 5.71 1.04
CA PHE A 99 -0.92 6.48 -0.02
C PHE A 99 -1.51 7.87 -0.16
N ALA A 100 -0.65 8.83 -0.32
CA ALA A 100 -0.98 10.22 -0.65
C ALA A 100 -0.24 10.64 -1.92
N ALA A 101 -0.45 11.86 -2.38
CA ALA A 101 0.28 12.43 -3.50
C ALA A 101 0.81 13.82 -3.14
N ALA A 102 1.91 14.22 -3.74
CA ALA A 102 2.45 15.58 -3.62
C ALA A 102 1.88 16.55 -4.69
N SER A 103 0.86 16.14 -5.45
CA SER A 103 0.15 16.91 -6.48
C SER A 103 -1.34 16.87 -6.23
N GLU A 104 -1.97 18.04 -6.18
CA GLU A 104 -3.43 18.18 -6.00
C GLU A 104 -4.20 17.58 -7.19
N THR A 105 -3.76 17.87 -8.41
CA THR A 105 -4.43 17.34 -9.60
C THR A 105 -4.34 15.83 -9.67
N PHE A 106 -3.18 15.25 -9.27
CA PHE A 106 -3.06 13.81 -9.19
C PHE A 106 -3.98 13.21 -8.12
N SER A 107 -4.05 13.83 -6.94
CA SER A 107 -4.97 13.41 -5.88
C SER A 107 -6.42 13.43 -6.35
N GLN A 108 -6.87 14.53 -6.95
CA GLN A 108 -8.21 14.65 -7.51
C GLN A 108 -8.52 13.56 -8.56
N LYS A 109 -7.59 13.30 -9.49
CA LYS A 109 -7.79 12.31 -10.55
C LYS A 109 -7.71 10.87 -10.06
N ASN A 110 -6.86 10.59 -9.07
CA ASN A 110 -6.61 9.23 -8.58
C ASN A 110 -7.60 8.79 -7.50
N VAL A 111 -7.91 9.67 -6.54
CA VAL A 111 -8.75 9.33 -5.38
C VAL A 111 -9.95 10.25 -5.18
N ASN A 112 -10.20 11.13 -6.14
CA ASN A 112 -11.34 12.06 -6.20
C ASN A 112 -11.49 12.91 -4.92
N CYS A 113 -10.36 13.43 -4.42
CA CYS A 113 -10.33 14.37 -3.30
C CYS A 113 -9.00 15.13 -3.26
N SER A 114 -8.96 16.22 -2.48
CA SER A 114 -7.73 16.96 -2.21
C SER A 114 -6.73 16.15 -1.39
N ILE A 115 -5.47 16.59 -1.35
CA ILE A 115 -4.44 15.97 -0.51
C ILE A 115 -4.89 16.00 0.96
N ASP A 116 -5.38 17.12 1.46
CA ASP A 116 -5.79 17.25 2.86
C ASP A 116 -7.00 16.38 3.19
N GLU A 117 -7.97 16.27 2.29
CA GLU A 117 -9.09 15.32 2.45
C GLU A 117 -8.64 13.86 2.43
N SER A 118 -7.66 13.50 1.57
CA SER A 118 -7.11 12.14 1.53
C SER A 118 -6.43 11.80 2.85
N LEU A 119 -5.62 12.71 3.39
CA LEU A 119 -4.97 12.54 4.68
C LEU A 119 -5.98 12.46 5.83
N ALA A 120 -7.05 13.28 5.79
CA ALA A 120 -8.11 13.24 6.80
C ALA A 120 -8.80 11.86 6.85
N ARG A 121 -9.02 11.21 5.70
CA ARG A 121 -9.59 9.85 5.62
C ARG A 121 -8.74 8.78 6.30
N PHE A 122 -7.43 9.00 6.44
CA PHE A 122 -6.54 8.04 7.08
C PHE A 122 -6.51 8.13 8.61
N ARG A 123 -7.04 9.20 9.22
CA ARG A 123 -7.03 9.37 10.69
C ARG A 123 -7.60 8.15 11.41
N ASP A 124 -8.75 7.67 10.96
CA ASP A 124 -9.42 6.50 11.56
C ASP A 124 -8.59 5.22 11.38
N ILE A 125 -7.88 5.10 10.24
CA ILE A 125 -6.95 3.99 10.00
C ILE A 125 -5.82 4.03 11.03
N PHE A 126 -5.17 5.19 11.22
CA PHE A 126 -4.04 5.32 12.16
C PHE A 126 -4.46 5.09 13.61
N GLU A 127 -5.63 5.61 14.00
CA GLU A 127 -6.17 5.37 15.34
C GLU A 127 -6.38 3.86 15.58
N LYS A 128 -7.05 3.19 14.66
CA LYS A 128 -7.32 1.76 14.75
C LYS A 128 -6.06 0.90 14.64
N ALA A 129 -5.13 1.29 13.77
CA ALA A 129 -3.83 0.63 13.59
C ALA A 129 -3.01 0.66 14.90
N ARG A 130 -3.00 1.82 15.58
CA ARG A 130 -2.34 1.97 16.89
C ARG A 130 -2.97 1.06 17.93
N GLN A 131 -4.31 1.02 18.02
CA GLN A 131 -5.03 0.14 18.94
C GLN A 131 -4.73 -1.35 18.67
N LYS A 132 -4.60 -1.73 17.41
CA LYS A 132 -4.33 -3.11 16.97
C LYS A 132 -2.84 -3.44 16.84
N LYS A 133 -1.95 -2.47 17.08
CA LYS A 133 -0.49 -2.59 16.94
C LYS A 133 -0.06 -3.03 15.53
N ILE A 134 -0.78 -2.57 14.51
CA ILE A 134 -0.45 -2.82 13.10
C ILE A 134 0.41 -1.66 12.60
N PRO A 135 1.63 -1.90 12.12
CA PRO A 135 2.47 -0.86 11.50
C PRO A 135 1.79 -0.29 10.24
N VAL A 136 1.98 1.00 10.03
CA VAL A 136 1.46 1.69 8.84
C VAL A 136 2.61 2.30 8.06
N ARG A 137 2.74 1.95 6.79
CA ARG A 137 3.67 2.53 5.83
C ARG A 137 2.97 3.60 4.99
N GLY A 138 3.66 4.70 4.65
CA GLY A 138 3.15 5.77 3.80
C GLY A 138 3.80 5.77 2.43
N TYR A 139 3.01 5.79 1.36
CA TYR A 139 3.50 6.10 0.01
C TYR A 139 3.19 7.54 -0.34
N VAL A 140 4.12 8.23 -1.00
CA VAL A 140 3.91 9.55 -1.59
C VAL A 140 4.15 9.48 -3.08
N SER A 141 3.11 9.68 -3.88
CA SER A 141 3.19 9.75 -5.34
C SER A 141 3.59 11.14 -5.81
N CYS A 142 4.12 11.23 -7.03
CA CYS A 142 4.51 12.48 -7.68
C CYS A 142 5.62 13.24 -6.92
N VAL A 143 6.66 12.54 -6.47
CA VAL A 143 7.75 13.16 -5.67
C VAL A 143 8.73 13.98 -6.50
N VAL A 144 8.79 13.78 -7.80
CA VAL A 144 9.65 14.54 -8.74
C VAL A 144 8.81 15.27 -9.77
N GLU A 145 7.87 14.53 -10.37
CA GLU A 145 7.04 15.03 -11.47
C GLU A 145 5.62 14.44 -11.37
N CYS A 146 4.63 15.25 -11.72
CA CYS A 146 3.24 14.87 -11.87
C CYS A 146 2.88 14.80 -13.36
N PRO A 147 2.20 13.73 -13.83
CA PRO A 147 1.83 13.62 -15.25
C PRO A 147 0.82 14.67 -15.71
N TYR A 148 0.26 15.47 -14.80
CA TYR A 148 -0.72 16.52 -15.09
C TYR A 148 -0.21 17.93 -14.82
N GLU A 149 0.63 18.12 -13.79
CA GLU A 149 1.13 19.43 -13.34
C GLU A 149 2.60 19.66 -13.70
N GLY A 150 3.31 18.61 -14.18
CA GLY A 150 4.75 18.67 -14.40
C GLY A 150 5.55 18.65 -13.09
N TYR A 151 6.57 19.48 -12.99
CA TYR A 151 7.50 19.51 -11.85
C TYR A 151 6.81 19.73 -10.51
N VAL A 152 7.18 18.91 -9.53
CA VAL A 152 6.70 18.99 -8.15
C VAL A 152 7.83 19.49 -7.23
N ALA A 153 7.58 20.61 -6.56
CA ALA A 153 8.57 21.21 -5.67
C ALA A 153 8.88 20.29 -4.46
N PRO A 154 10.15 20.08 -4.09
CA PRO A 154 10.53 19.25 -2.95
C PRO A 154 9.86 19.65 -1.63
N LYS A 155 9.58 20.93 -1.46
CA LYS A 155 8.82 21.45 -0.29
C LYS A 155 7.44 20.80 -0.16
N ARG A 156 6.74 20.58 -1.28
CA ARG A 156 5.42 19.94 -1.29
C ARG A 156 5.51 18.47 -0.86
N VAL A 157 6.54 17.80 -1.35
CA VAL A 157 6.82 16.41 -0.95
C VAL A 157 7.10 16.34 0.55
N LEU A 158 7.94 17.23 1.06
CA LEU A 158 8.24 17.31 2.48
C LEU A 158 6.99 17.55 3.33
N GLU A 159 6.11 18.48 2.93
CA GLU A 159 4.85 18.77 3.63
C GLU A 159 3.95 17.53 3.76
N VAL A 160 3.75 16.80 2.66
CA VAL A 160 2.92 15.60 2.66
C VAL A 160 3.56 14.46 3.46
N THR A 161 4.87 14.26 3.29
CA THR A 161 5.62 13.23 4.01
C THR A 161 5.59 13.49 5.52
N SER A 162 5.83 14.73 5.95
CA SER A 162 5.78 15.10 7.38
C SER A 162 4.41 14.84 7.97
N LYS A 163 3.32 15.19 7.26
CA LYS A 163 1.95 14.89 7.72
C LYS A 163 1.71 13.38 7.92
N LEU A 164 2.19 12.53 7.00
CA LEU A 164 2.07 11.08 7.14
C LEU A 164 2.87 10.54 8.34
N LEU A 165 4.10 11.03 8.55
CA LEU A 165 4.92 10.66 9.70
C LEU A 165 4.27 11.11 11.01
N ASP A 166 3.76 12.35 11.09
CA ASP A 166 3.06 12.89 12.25
C ASP A 166 1.79 12.09 12.60
N MET A 167 1.12 11.52 11.59
CA MET A 167 -0.02 10.63 11.78
C MET A 167 0.38 9.26 12.32
N GLY A 168 1.64 8.85 12.16
CA GLY A 168 2.18 7.60 12.70
C GLY A 168 2.68 6.59 11.67
N CYS A 169 2.93 7.01 10.42
CA CYS A 169 3.73 6.17 9.51
C CYS A 169 5.12 5.97 10.10
N TYR A 170 5.61 4.74 10.04
CA TYR A 170 6.97 4.44 10.48
C TYR A 170 8.00 4.63 9.35
N GLU A 171 7.51 4.64 8.10
CA GLU A 171 8.28 4.74 6.86
C GLU A 171 7.42 5.37 5.76
#